data_f52af3a19a696fe36b5d15f2a1cb5c80
#
_entry.id   f52af3a19a696fe36b5d15f2a1cb5c80
#
_cell.length_a   1.000
_cell.length_b   1.000
_cell.length_c   1.000
_cell.angle_alpha   90.00
_cell.angle_beta   90.00
_cell.angle_gamma   90.00
#
_symmetry.space_group_name_H-M   'P 1'
#
loop_
_entity.id
_entity.type
_entity.pdbx_description
1 polymer ?
#
loop_
_entity_poly.entity_id
_entity_poly.type
_entity_poly.pdbx_seq_one_letter_code
_entity_poly.pdbx_strand_id
1 'polypeptide(L)'
;MDSSSELWDPALTRLLTSLKEVQSGGEDVAFLSELLQSKQLHALVQVHNKIVAKGKDDKFYPLLSNAMQVTLEVFELLHGGVSVSKDYGELLSLLQKPHFQAILCTHDAVAQKDYYPHLPDIPPELDDEEETVKIVQLVKSDEPLGATIKTDEETGKIVIARVMHGGAADRSGLIHAGDEVIEVNSISVENKTPADVLSILQSSEGTITFKLVPSFGKGGSRESKVRVRALFNYNSSEDPYIPCKEAGLDFKKGDVLHIVSQDDAYWWQARREGDRVMRAGLIPSRALQEGRIIHERQTDPQTMDGKPAFCSPSAANSDCAPKTPCSPTPTATALLPCKSTPKVKKIIYDITENDDFDREMIPTYEEVARLYPRPGLVRPLVLVGAPGVGRNELRRRLISTDPEKYVTPVPYTSRTQKSSEQNGREYVFVSRERMEQDIAEGKFIEHGEYKGNLYGTTAESVETIINSGRVCVLSPHWQALKMLRTARLRPYIVFVRPPSQDRLALTRSAANARSTFDKDCSRPFTDDEFSEILRSSNRINFLYGYMFDEEIVNDELASALAQLLKAAWRVQSEPLWVPASWVQ
;
A
#
# COMPACT_ATOMS: atom_id res chain seq x y z
N MET A 1 -50.98 19.68 -27.09
CA MET A 1 -50.27 18.37 -27.15
C MET A 1 -49.04 18.53 -26.31
N ASP A 2 -48.99 17.73 -25.24
CA ASP A 2 -48.13 17.91 -24.10
C ASP A 2 -46.64 17.86 -24.39
N SER A 3 -45.97 18.98 -24.22
CA SER A 3 -44.49 19.09 -24.24
C SER A 3 -43.84 18.66 -22.90
N SER A 4 -44.60 18.08 -21.99
CA SER A 4 -44.11 17.66 -20.67
C SER A 4 -43.57 16.23 -20.60
N SER A 5 -43.76 15.41 -21.66
CA SER A 5 -43.30 14.00 -21.65
C SER A 5 -41.85 13.80 -22.13
N GLU A 6 -41.22 14.83 -22.71
CA GLU A 6 -39.85 14.73 -23.24
C GLU A 6 -38.74 14.93 -22.19
N LEU A 7 -39.08 15.36 -20.98
CA LEU A 7 -38.09 15.70 -19.94
C LEU A 7 -37.65 14.53 -19.08
N TRP A 8 -38.30 13.37 -19.19
CA TRP A 8 -38.04 12.25 -18.30
C TRP A 8 -37.15 11.17 -18.95
N ASP A 9 -36.00 10.90 -18.34
CA ASP A 9 -35.11 9.85 -18.81
C ASP A 9 -35.68 8.46 -18.49
N PRO A 10 -35.80 7.55 -19.49
CA PRO A 10 -36.41 6.24 -19.30
C PRO A 10 -35.69 5.33 -18.30
N ALA A 11 -34.37 5.48 -18.17
CA ALA A 11 -33.57 4.66 -17.26
C ALA A 11 -33.81 5.06 -15.79
N LEU A 12 -33.82 6.38 -15.52
CA LEU A 12 -34.12 6.90 -14.18
C LEU A 12 -35.57 6.61 -13.77
N THR A 13 -36.50 6.65 -14.71
CA THR A 13 -37.90 6.31 -14.47
C THR A 13 -38.08 4.84 -14.07
N ARG A 14 -37.34 3.93 -14.72
CA ARG A 14 -37.32 2.50 -14.37
C ARG A 14 -36.73 2.27 -12.96
N LEU A 15 -35.63 2.94 -12.64
CA LEU A 15 -35.02 2.88 -11.30
C LEU A 15 -35.99 3.38 -10.22
N LEU A 16 -36.71 4.48 -10.50
CA LEU A 16 -37.73 4.99 -9.58
C LEU A 16 -38.87 4.00 -9.38
N THR A 17 -39.29 3.29 -10.41
CA THR A 17 -40.32 2.24 -10.33
C THR A 17 -39.84 1.06 -9.48
N SER A 18 -38.63 0.57 -9.73
CA SER A 18 -38.01 -0.50 -8.94
C SER A 18 -37.80 -0.09 -7.47
N LEU A 19 -37.46 1.17 -7.21
CA LEU A 19 -37.27 1.68 -5.85
C LEU A 19 -38.60 1.70 -5.07
N LYS A 20 -39.72 1.96 -5.73
CA LYS A 20 -41.06 1.92 -5.12
C LYS A 20 -41.52 0.50 -4.75
N GLU A 21 -40.95 -0.52 -5.36
CA GLU A 21 -41.24 -1.92 -5.04
C GLU A 21 -40.45 -2.42 -3.81
N VAL A 22 -39.41 -1.68 -3.37
CA VAL A 22 -38.62 -2.03 -2.18
C VAL A 22 -39.37 -1.59 -0.92
N GLN A 23 -39.85 -2.55 -0.15
CA GLN A 23 -40.70 -2.33 1.04
C GLN A 23 -39.95 -1.82 2.30
N SER A 24 -38.67 -1.50 2.22
CA SER A 24 -37.91 -0.96 3.38
C SER A 24 -37.85 0.58 3.30
N GLY A 25 -38.72 1.24 4.01
CA GLY A 25 -38.78 2.72 4.12
C GLY A 25 -37.75 3.28 5.08
N GLY A 26 -36.48 3.39 4.66
CA GLY A 26 -35.46 4.17 5.37
C GLY A 26 -35.35 5.60 4.80
N GLU A 27 -34.75 6.53 5.56
CA GLU A 27 -34.49 7.91 5.11
C GLU A 27 -33.71 7.95 3.79
N ASP A 28 -32.79 7.01 3.57
CA ASP A 28 -32.00 6.87 2.34
C ASP A 28 -32.89 6.57 1.12
N VAL A 29 -33.94 5.75 1.27
CA VAL A 29 -34.88 5.42 0.19
C VAL A 29 -35.73 6.62 -0.17
N ALA A 30 -36.14 7.41 0.81
CA ALA A 30 -36.87 8.65 0.60
C ALA A 30 -36.02 9.67 -0.17
N PHE A 31 -34.78 9.87 0.26
CA PHE A 31 -33.80 10.74 -0.40
C PHE A 31 -33.54 10.32 -1.86
N LEU A 32 -33.27 9.03 -2.09
CA LEU A 32 -33.07 8.51 -3.46
C LEU A 32 -34.32 8.69 -4.33
N SER A 33 -35.51 8.52 -3.76
CA SER A 33 -36.77 8.71 -4.48
C SER A 33 -36.97 10.19 -4.90
N GLU A 34 -36.64 11.13 -4.02
CA GLU A 34 -36.68 12.56 -4.30
C GLU A 34 -35.65 12.96 -5.35
N LEU A 35 -34.42 12.47 -5.21
CA LEU A 35 -33.34 12.71 -6.19
C LEU A 35 -33.71 12.19 -7.59
N LEU A 36 -34.26 10.98 -7.70
CA LEU A 36 -34.68 10.38 -8.96
C LEU A 36 -35.92 11.07 -9.57
N GLN A 37 -36.67 11.85 -8.78
CA GLN A 37 -37.78 12.69 -9.26
C GLN A 37 -37.33 14.10 -9.66
N SER A 38 -36.06 14.44 -9.44
CA SER A 38 -35.53 15.77 -9.76
C SER A 38 -35.50 16.01 -11.27
N LYS A 39 -36.18 17.05 -11.73
CA LYS A 39 -36.16 17.47 -13.13
C LYS A 39 -34.75 17.84 -13.62
N GLN A 40 -33.93 18.36 -12.70
CA GLN A 40 -32.54 18.74 -12.97
C GLN A 40 -31.69 17.52 -13.27
N LEU A 41 -31.84 16.43 -12.51
CA LEU A 41 -31.13 15.18 -12.75
C LEU A 41 -31.54 14.57 -14.10
N HIS A 42 -32.84 14.53 -14.41
CA HIS A 42 -33.29 14.01 -15.70
C HIS A 42 -32.76 14.84 -16.87
N ALA A 43 -32.76 16.16 -16.75
CA ALA A 43 -32.20 17.05 -17.78
C ALA A 43 -30.68 16.82 -17.94
N LEU A 44 -29.94 16.65 -16.83
CA LEU A 44 -28.51 16.39 -16.87
C LEU A 44 -28.19 15.07 -17.58
N VAL A 45 -28.92 13.99 -17.24
CA VAL A 45 -28.73 12.68 -17.87
C VAL A 45 -29.07 12.72 -19.37
N GLN A 46 -30.13 13.44 -19.76
CA GLN A 46 -30.45 13.61 -21.16
C GLN A 46 -29.36 14.38 -21.93
N VAL A 47 -28.83 15.46 -21.34
CA VAL A 47 -27.71 16.20 -21.94
C VAL A 47 -26.49 15.29 -22.07
N HIS A 48 -26.15 14.55 -21.03
CA HIS A 48 -25.06 13.58 -21.06
C HIS A 48 -25.25 12.54 -22.16
N ASN A 49 -26.43 11.93 -22.26
CA ASN A 49 -26.73 10.92 -23.27
C ASN A 49 -26.66 11.50 -24.69
N LYS A 50 -27.12 12.76 -24.89
CA LYS A 50 -26.98 13.48 -26.16
C LYS A 50 -25.53 13.75 -26.53
N ILE A 51 -24.69 14.13 -25.55
CA ILE A 51 -23.25 14.34 -25.73
C ILE A 51 -22.56 13.03 -26.11
N VAL A 52 -22.81 11.94 -25.33
CA VAL A 52 -22.23 10.62 -25.59
C VAL A 52 -22.66 10.06 -26.96
N ALA A 53 -23.94 10.25 -27.34
CA ALA A 53 -24.44 9.81 -28.65
C ALA A 53 -23.82 10.57 -29.82
N LYS A 54 -23.53 11.88 -29.64
CA LYS A 54 -22.85 12.70 -30.66
C LYS A 54 -21.32 12.55 -30.65
N GLY A 55 -20.74 12.20 -29.51
CA GLY A 55 -19.29 12.15 -29.33
C GLY A 55 -18.56 11.03 -30.10
N LYS A 56 -19.27 10.26 -30.91
CA LYS A 56 -18.65 9.21 -31.72
C LYS A 56 -18.22 9.64 -33.12
N ASP A 57 -18.79 10.74 -33.67
CA ASP A 57 -18.51 11.11 -35.08
C ASP A 57 -18.21 12.60 -35.34
N ASP A 58 -18.50 13.55 -34.45
CA ASP A 58 -18.23 14.97 -34.68
C ASP A 58 -17.32 15.58 -33.61
N LYS A 59 -16.19 16.11 -34.04
CA LYS A 59 -15.39 17.02 -33.23
C LYS A 59 -16.21 18.29 -32.98
N PHE A 60 -16.61 18.54 -31.74
CA PHE A 60 -17.22 19.80 -31.37
C PHE A 60 -16.21 20.94 -31.53
N TYR A 61 -16.47 21.80 -32.48
CA TYR A 61 -15.77 23.06 -32.61
C TYR A 61 -16.72 24.18 -32.23
N PRO A 62 -16.31 25.12 -31.36
CA PRO A 62 -17.07 26.33 -31.12
C PRO A 62 -17.24 27.09 -32.43
N LEU A 63 -18.47 27.52 -32.74
CA LEU A 63 -18.77 28.25 -33.96
C LEU A 63 -18.34 29.71 -33.92
N LEU A 64 -18.32 30.27 -32.70
CA LEU A 64 -17.95 31.65 -32.41
C LEU A 64 -16.88 31.65 -31.32
N SER A 65 -15.98 32.62 -31.34
CA SER A 65 -15.00 32.83 -30.29
C SER A 65 -15.32 34.02 -29.37
N ASN A 66 -16.47 34.66 -29.61
CA ASN A 66 -16.95 35.86 -28.91
C ASN A 66 -18.46 35.79 -28.63
N ALA A 67 -18.98 34.63 -28.27
CA ALA A 67 -20.42 34.42 -28.03
C ALA A 67 -20.96 35.32 -26.90
N MET A 68 -20.14 35.62 -25.88
CA MET A 68 -20.52 36.53 -24.80
C MET A 68 -20.70 37.96 -25.32
N GLN A 69 -19.79 38.47 -26.17
CA GLN A 69 -19.91 39.79 -26.78
C GLN A 69 -21.15 39.91 -27.66
N VAL A 70 -21.38 38.92 -28.54
CA VAL A 70 -22.58 38.86 -29.37
C VAL A 70 -23.86 38.85 -28.52
N THR A 71 -23.83 38.16 -27.38
CA THR A 71 -24.98 38.13 -26.47
C THR A 71 -25.25 39.52 -25.87
N LEU A 72 -24.22 40.28 -25.51
CA LEU A 72 -24.38 41.64 -25.03
C LEU A 72 -24.93 42.57 -26.09
N GLU A 73 -24.44 42.48 -27.33
CA GLU A 73 -24.97 43.26 -28.47
C GLU A 73 -26.44 42.93 -28.73
N VAL A 74 -26.82 41.65 -28.71
CA VAL A 74 -28.21 41.22 -28.83
C VAL A 74 -29.05 41.75 -27.66
N PHE A 75 -28.53 41.73 -26.45
CA PHE A 75 -29.21 42.26 -25.28
C PHE A 75 -29.45 43.77 -25.39
N GLU A 76 -28.48 44.56 -25.87
CA GLU A 76 -28.62 45.99 -26.11
C GLU A 76 -29.65 46.29 -27.21
N LEU A 77 -29.61 45.56 -28.32
CA LEU A 77 -30.58 45.67 -29.40
C LEU A 77 -32.02 45.38 -28.93
N LEU A 78 -32.16 44.33 -28.09
CA LEU A 78 -33.45 43.97 -27.54
C LEU A 78 -33.92 45.02 -26.52
N HIS A 79 -33.05 45.64 -25.74
CA HIS A 79 -33.41 46.67 -24.76
C HIS A 79 -33.87 47.98 -25.42
N GLY A 80 -33.38 48.30 -26.63
CA GLY A 80 -33.77 49.46 -27.41
C GLY A 80 -35.06 49.26 -28.24
N GLY A 81 -35.56 48.04 -28.36
CA GLY A 81 -36.74 47.68 -29.17
C GLY A 81 -38.04 47.66 -28.38
N VAL A 82 -39.09 48.32 -28.92
CA VAL A 82 -40.45 48.25 -28.38
C VAL A 82 -41.13 46.98 -28.90
N SER A 83 -41.05 45.85 -28.19
CA SER A 83 -41.76 44.64 -28.56
C SER A 83 -42.63 44.10 -27.42
N VAL A 84 -43.83 43.68 -27.77
CA VAL A 84 -44.91 43.27 -26.86
C VAL A 84 -45.06 41.74 -26.79
N SER A 85 -44.06 40.97 -27.22
CA SER A 85 -44.12 39.52 -27.20
C SER A 85 -43.67 38.95 -25.85
N LYS A 86 -44.35 37.91 -25.36
CA LYS A 86 -43.98 37.16 -24.13
C LYS A 86 -42.60 36.51 -24.28
N ASP A 87 -42.29 36.01 -25.47
CA ASP A 87 -41.02 35.35 -25.79
C ASP A 87 -39.85 36.33 -25.73
N TYR A 88 -40.08 37.61 -26.02
CA TYR A 88 -39.10 38.67 -25.87
C TYR A 88 -38.65 38.91 -24.44
N GLY A 89 -39.63 38.98 -23.53
CA GLY A 89 -39.34 39.14 -22.09
C GLY A 89 -38.63 37.91 -21.50
N GLU A 90 -38.99 36.72 -21.97
CA GLU A 90 -38.38 35.48 -21.56
C GLU A 90 -36.92 35.39 -22.05
N LEU A 91 -36.64 35.76 -23.27
CA LEU A 91 -35.29 35.82 -23.85
C LEU A 91 -34.39 36.80 -23.05
N LEU A 92 -34.88 38.02 -22.82
CA LEU A 92 -34.17 39.00 -21.98
C LEU A 92 -33.83 38.46 -20.60
N SER A 93 -34.80 37.80 -19.96
CA SER A 93 -34.60 37.19 -18.64
C SER A 93 -33.55 36.05 -18.69
N LEU A 94 -33.51 35.26 -19.75
CA LEU A 94 -32.53 34.19 -19.92
C LEU A 94 -31.11 34.74 -20.16
N LEU A 95 -30.95 35.77 -20.99
CA LEU A 95 -29.66 36.38 -21.27
C LEU A 95 -29.03 37.04 -20.05
N GLN A 96 -29.84 37.48 -19.08
CA GLN A 96 -29.39 38.07 -17.82
C GLN A 96 -29.01 37.04 -16.75
N LYS A 97 -29.34 35.76 -16.93
CA LYS A 97 -29.04 34.76 -15.92
C LYS A 97 -27.54 34.55 -15.77
N PRO A 98 -26.97 34.62 -14.54
CA PRO A 98 -25.54 34.47 -14.33
C PRO A 98 -25.00 33.13 -14.82
N HIS A 99 -25.79 32.06 -14.68
CA HIS A 99 -25.41 30.73 -15.16
C HIS A 99 -25.29 30.65 -16.68
N PHE A 100 -26.17 31.33 -17.39
CA PHE A 100 -26.12 31.38 -18.85
C PHE A 100 -24.91 32.19 -19.34
N GLN A 101 -24.62 33.32 -18.70
CA GLN A 101 -23.43 34.11 -18.99
C GLN A 101 -22.13 33.32 -18.68
N ALA A 102 -22.09 32.59 -17.57
CA ALA A 102 -20.94 31.74 -17.24
C ALA A 102 -20.72 30.63 -18.30
N ILE A 103 -21.79 30.05 -18.85
CA ILE A 103 -21.67 29.07 -19.95
C ILE A 103 -21.08 29.72 -21.20
N LEU A 104 -21.52 30.94 -21.56
CA LEU A 104 -21.00 31.67 -22.73
C LEU A 104 -19.53 32.06 -22.55
N CYS A 105 -19.14 32.54 -21.36
CA CYS A 105 -17.73 32.79 -21.03
C CYS A 105 -16.87 31.55 -21.14
N THR A 106 -17.36 30.41 -20.62
CA THR A 106 -16.66 29.12 -20.74
C THR A 106 -16.55 28.66 -22.18
N HIS A 107 -17.62 28.85 -22.97
CA HIS A 107 -17.62 28.56 -24.41
C HIS A 107 -16.54 29.37 -25.15
N ASP A 108 -16.44 30.66 -24.87
CA ASP A 108 -15.46 31.54 -25.51
C ASP A 108 -14.03 31.21 -25.11
N ALA A 109 -13.79 30.89 -23.81
CA ALA A 109 -12.50 30.43 -23.31
C ALA A 109 -12.05 29.12 -24.02
N VAL A 110 -12.97 28.17 -24.22
CA VAL A 110 -12.71 26.94 -24.97
C VAL A 110 -12.45 27.23 -26.46
N ALA A 111 -13.21 28.15 -27.06
CA ALA A 111 -13.07 28.55 -28.47
C ALA A 111 -11.71 29.22 -28.73
N GLN A 112 -11.28 30.06 -27.84
CA GLN A 112 -9.99 30.77 -27.88
C GLN A 112 -8.81 29.90 -27.45
N LYS A 113 -9.08 28.68 -26.94
CA LYS A 113 -8.09 27.77 -26.31
C LYS A 113 -7.38 28.40 -25.11
N ASP A 114 -8.03 29.35 -24.48
CA ASP A 114 -7.58 29.99 -23.27
C ASP A 114 -8.13 29.23 -22.06
N TYR A 115 -7.31 28.34 -21.51
CA TYR A 115 -7.68 27.49 -20.37
C TYR A 115 -7.12 28.02 -19.03
N TYR A 116 -6.45 29.17 -19.06
CA TYR A 116 -5.95 29.80 -17.87
C TYR A 116 -6.99 30.82 -17.36
N PRO A 117 -7.38 30.75 -16.09
CA PRO A 117 -8.23 31.78 -15.51
C PRO A 117 -7.46 33.11 -15.50
N HIS A 118 -7.91 34.06 -16.28
CA HIS A 118 -7.43 35.44 -16.15
C HIS A 118 -8.19 36.09 -15.00
N LEU A 119 -7.44 36.46 -13.97
CA LEU A 119 -7.99 37.34 -12.94
C LEU A 119 -8.21 38.74 -13.59
N PRO A 120 -9.33 39.41 -13.29
CA PRO A 120 -9.51 40.78 -13.72
C PRO A 120 -8.36 41.64 -13.21
N ASP A 121 -7.93 42.61 -14.05
CA ASP A 121 -6.89 43.56 -13.63
C ASP A 121 -7.28 44.18 -12.30
N ILE A 122 -6.31 44.23 -11.38
CA ILE A 122 -6.50 44.85 -10.05
C ILE A 122 -6.82 46.35 -10.28
N PRO A 123 -7.95 46.86 -9.75
CA PRO A 123 -8.25 48.28 -9.87
C PRO A 123 -7.08 49.11 -9.33
N PRO A 124 -6.67 50.15 -10.05
CA PRO A 124 -5.49 50.98 -9.64
C PRO A 124 -5.68 51.74 -8.33
N GLU A 125 -6.83 51.60 -7.69
CA GLU A 125 -7.21 52.24 -6.42
C GLU A 125 -6.92 51.37 -5.18
N LEU A 126 -6.46 50.13 -5.36
CA LEU A 126 -6.01 49.27 -4.27
C LEU A 126 -4.55 49.62 -3.97
N ASP A 127 -4.31 50.25 -2.80
CA ASP A 127 -2.96 50.48 -2.31
C ASP A 127 -2.21 49.15 -2.20
N ASP A 128 -1.03 49.06 -2.81
CA ASP A 128 -0.13 47.90 -2.76
C ASP A 128 0.35 47.55 -1.32
N GLU A 129 0.01 48.37 -0.35
CA GLU A 129 0.39 48.21 1.06
C GLU A 129 -0.70 47.52 1.94
N GLU A 130 -1.91 47.28 1.43
CA GLU A 130 -2.92 46.54 2.19
C GLU A 130 -2.71 45.05 2.05
N GLU A 131 -2.38 44.39 3.19
CA GLU A 131 -2.31 42.91 3.27
C GLU A 131 -3.67 42.29 2.84
N THR A 132 -3.65 41.57 1.73
CA THR A 132 -4.83 40.88 1.23
C THR A 132 -5.26 39.83 2.23
N VAL A 133 -6.47 39.95 2.78
CA VAL A 133 -7.01 39.04 3.78
C VAL A 133 -8.14 38.21 3.17
N LYS A 134 -8.10 36.90 3.34
CA LYS A 134 -9.20 36.01 2.99
C LYS A 134 -9.94 35.53 4.23
N ILE A 135 -11.28 35.50 4.14
CA ILE A 135 -12.16 34.95 5.17
C ILE A 135 -12.68 33.62 4.67
N VAL A 136 -12.34 32.55 5.38
CA VAL A 136 -12.73 31.18 5.04
C VAL A 136 -13.63 30.62 6.13
N GLN A 137 -14.79 30.09 5.73
CA GLN A 137 -15.73 29.42 6.63
C GLN A 137 -15.73 27.92 6.37
N LEU A 138 -15.45 27.12 7.38
CA LEU A 138 -15.52 25.68 7.33
C LEU A 138 -16.57 25.18 8.32
N VAL A 139 -17.40 24.25 7.87
CA VAL A 139 -18.34 23.56 8.75
C VAL A 139 -17.61 22.47 9.51
N LYS A 140 -17.62 22.56 10.85
CA LYS A 140 -17.08 21.54 11.72
C LYS A 140 -18.06 20.35 11.74
N SER A 141 -17.62 19.23 11.23
CA SER A 141 -18.28 17.93 11.34
C SER A 141 -17.51 17.05 12.34
N ASP A 142 -17.90 15.81 12.49
CA ASP A 142 -17.18 14.82 13.30
C ASP A 142 -15.77 14.53 12.77
N GLU A 143 -15.48 14.93 11.52
CA GLU A 143 -14.14 14.82 10.94
C GLU A 143 -13.26 16.01 11.35
N PRO A 144 -11.94 15.77 11.58
CA PRO A 144 -10.98 16.84 11.76
C PRO A 144 -10.95 17.79 10.55
N LEU A 145 -10.71 19.09 10.79
CA LEU A 145 -10.67 20.13 9.75
C LEU A 145 -9.63 19.82 8.64
N GLY A 146 -8.64 18.99 8.94
CA GLY A 146 -7.63 18.58 7.97
C GLY A 146 -6.58 19.63 7.66
N ALA A 147 -6.32 20.55 8.59
CA ALA A 147 -5.18 21.48 8.55
C ALA A 147 -4.39 21.38 9.85
N THR A 148 -3.07 21.50 9.76
CA THR A 148 -2.19 21.63 10.92
C THR A 148 -1.56 23.02 10.94
N ILE A 149 -1.35 23.57 12.13
CA ILE A 149 -0.77 24.89 12.33
C ILE A 149 0.58 24.78 13.05
N LYS A 150 1.46 25.73 12.80
CA LYS A 150 2.74 25.89 13.52
C LYS A 150 3.03 27.36 13.78
N THR A 151 3.94 27.65 14.69
CA THR A 151 4.56 28.97 14.77
C THR A 151 5.70 29.02 13.75
N ASP A 152 5.72 30.04 12.94
CA ASP A 152 6.82 30.34 12.04
C ASP A 152 8.03 30.84 12.83
N GLU A 153 9.20 30.25 12.61
CA GLU A 153 10.41 30.54 13.40
C GLU A 153 11.00 31.93 13.12
N GLU A 154 10.75 32.49 11.94
CA GLU A 154 11.29 33.80 11.52
C GLU A 154 10.37 34.94 11.95
N THR A 155 9.06 34.77 11.75
CA THR A 155 8.07 35.84 12.00
C THR A 155 7.38 35.72 13.35
N GLY A 156 7.47 34.58 14.04
CA GLY A 156 6.73 34.27 15.27
C GLY A 156 5.22 34.13 15.09
N LYS A 157 4.72 34.25 13.86
CA LYS A 157 3.30 34.20 13.52
C LYS A 157 2.80 32.76 13.39
N ILE A 158 1.49 32.53 13.57
CA ILE A 158 0.88 31.23 13.37
C ILE A 158 0.53 31.05 11.89
N VAL A 159 1.07 29.99 11.28
CA VAL A 159 0.84 29.65 9.88
C VAL A 159 0.25 28.25 9.72
N ILE A 160 -0.47 28.05 8.63
CA ILE A 160 -0.90 26.71 8.20
C ILE A 160 0.34 25.91 7.79
N ALA A 161 0.67 24.89 8.56
CA ALA A 161 1.85 24.06 8.30
C ALA A 161 1.59 23.04 7.20
N ARG A 162 0.43 22.36 7.25
CA ARG A 162 0.03 21.34 6.27
C ARG A 162 -1.49 21.34 6.08
N VAL A 163 -1.91 21.05 4.86
CA VAL A 163 -3.31 20.74 4.52
C VAL A 163 -3.37 19.27 4.17
N MET A 164 -4.26 18.53 4.85
CA MET A 164 -4.42 17.10 4.66
C MET A 164 -5.34 16.83 3.47
N HIS A 165 -4.84 16.14 2.46
CA HIS A 165 -5.61 15.81 1.26
C HIS A 165 -6.90 15.05 1.60
N GLY A 166 -8.02 15.48 0.99
CA GLY A 166 -9.36 14.95 1.24
C GLY A 166 -10.01 15.41 2.54
N GLY A 167 -9.33 16.25 3.35
CA GLY A 167 -9.88 16.89 4.54
C GLY A 167 -10.79 18.08 4.20
N ALA A 168 -11.51 18.62 5.18
CA ALA A 168 -12.43 19.75 4.97
C ALA A 168 -11.70 20.99 4.43
N ALA A 169 -10.50 21.29 4.93
CA ALA A 169 -9.66 22.39 4.46
C ALA A 169 -9.24 22.22 2.99
N ASP A 170 -8.83 21.00 2.59
CA ASP A 170 -8.44 20.68 1.21
C ASP A 170 -9.64 20.76 0.26
N ARG A 171 -10.78 20.15 0.65
CA ARG A 171 -12.02 20.20 -0.15
C ARG A 171 -12.55 21.61 -0.37
N SER A 172 -12.26 22.54 0.55
CA SER A 172 -12.64 23.96 0.37
C SER A 172 -11.86 24.65 -0.74
N GLY A 173 -10.63 24.19 -1.02
CA GLY A 173 -9.71 24.84 -1.96
C GLY A 173 -9.27 26.24 -1.56
N LEU A 174 -9.60 26.71 -0.35
CA LEU A 174 -9.38 28.07 0.11
C LEU A 174 -8.25 28.21 1.12
N ILE A 175 -7.82 27.11 1.75
CA ILE A 175 -6.74 27.08 2.76
C ILE A 175 -5.52 26.41 2.17
N HIS A 176 -4.36 27.08 2.24
CA HIS A 176 -3.11 26.55 1.70
C HIS A 176 -2.01 26.54 2.78
N ALA A 177 -1.05 25.66 2.59
CA ALA A 177 0.13 25.65 3.45
C ALA A 177 0.92 26.95 3.28
N GLY A 178 1.34 27.55 4.39
CA GLY A 178 2.00 28.86 4.44
C GLY A 178 1.04 30.02 4.71
N ASP A 179 -0.28 29.86 4.56
CA ASP A 179 -1.22 30.92 4.91
C ASP A 179 -1.07 31.30 6.39
N GLU A 180 -0.96 32.60 6.68
CA GLU A 180 -0.90 33.12 8.04
C GLU A 180 -2.30 33.19 8.65
N VAL A 181 -2.45 32.76 9.89
CA VAL A 181 -3.73 32.82 10.61
C VAL A 181 -3.75 34.07 11.47
N ILE A 182 -4.67 34.99 11.19
CA ILE A 182 -4.85 36.22 11.97
C ILE A 182 -5.91 36.07 13.05
N GLU A 183 -7.06 35.50 12.67
CA GLU A 183 -8.22 35.33 13.56
C GLU A 183 -8.88 33.98 13.35
N VAL A 184 -9.43 33.42 14.43
CA VAL A 184 -10.32 32.24 14.41
C VAL A 184 -11.59 32.60 15.17
N ASN A 185 -12.75 32.54 14.52
CA ASN A 185 -14.05 32.95 15.08
C ASN A 185 -14.03 34.34 15.71
N SER A 186 -13.40 35.32 15.02
CA SER A 186 -13.23 36.70 15.49
C SER A 186 -12.34 36.84 16.73
N ILE A 187 -11.61 35.79 17.12
CA ILE A 187 -10.62 35.83 18.19
C ILE A 187 -9.24 35.96 17.54
N SER A 188 -8.53 37.06 17.82
CA SER A 188 -7.14 37.26 17.33
C SER A 188 -6.23 36.18 17.89
N VAL A 189 -5.37 35.63 17.00
CA VAL A 189 -4.36 34.62 17.36
C VAL A 189 -2.97 35.25 17.58
N GLU A 190 -2.86 36.56 17.51
CA GLU A 190 -1.64 37.29 17.79
C GLU A 190 -1.12 36.97 19.19
N ASN A 191 0.17 36.68 19.31
CA ASN A 191 0.84 36.28 20.56
C ASN A 191 0.28 35.00 21.22
N LYS A 192 -0.48 34.17 20.49
CA LYS A 192 -0.96 32.86 20.96
C LYS A 192 -0.04 31.74 20.49
N THR A 193 -0.09 30.63 21.21
CA THR A 193 0.58 29.40 20.78
C THR A 193 -0.36 28.56 19.91
N PRO A 194 0.17 27.62 19.10
CA PRO A 194 -0.67 26.66 18.36
C PRO A 194 -1.62 25.86 19.26
N ALA A 195 -1.23 25.58 20.52
CA ALA A 195 -2.06 24.90 21.49
C ALA A 195 -3.28 25.74 21.91
N ASP A 196 -3.09 27.07 22.07
CA ASP A 196 -4.19 27.98 22.40
C ASP A 196 -5.20 28.05 21.26
N VAL A 197 -4.71 28.11 20.01
CA VAL A 197 -5.58 28.11 18.82
C VAL A 197 -6.33 26.79 18.70
N LEU A 198 -5.66 25.66 18.98
CA LEU A 198 -6.33 24.36 19.01
C LEU A 198 -7.46 24.32 20.05
N SER A 199 -7.25 24.90 21.22
CA SER A 199 -8.29 25.01 22.26
C SER A 199 -9.51 25.81 21.78
N ILE A 200 -9.27 26.92 21.05
CA ILE A 200 -10.34 27.72 20.43
C ILE A 200 -11.11 26.87 19.40
N LEU A 201 -10.41 26.11 18.56
CA LEU A 201 -11.02 25.24 17.55
C LEU A 201 -11.80 24.09 18.17
N GLN A 202 -11.31 23.52 19.27
CA GLN A 202 -12.00 22.43 19.98
C GLN A 202 -13.30 22.90 20.66
N SER A 203 -13.27 24.08 21.28
CA SER A 203 -14.43 24.69 21.95
C SER A 203 -15.49 25.27 21.00
N SER A 204 -15.14 25.42 19.71
CA SER A 204 -16.05 25.95 18.70
C SER A 204 -17.03 24.87 18.22
N GLU A 205 -18.31 25.21 18.10
CA GLU A 205 -19.36 24.36 17.52
C GLU A 205 -19.85 24.95 16.19
N GLY A 206 -20.27 24.08 15.27
CA GLY A 206 -20.86 24.50 14.00
C GLY A 206 -19.84 25.01 12.98
N THR A 207 -19.95 26.26 12.54
CA THR A 207 -19.08 26.85 11.53
C THR A 207 -17.87 27.53 12.17
N ILE A 208 -16.68 27.25 11.66
CA ILE A 208 -15.44 27.91 12.06
C ILE A 208 -15.05 28.91 10.97
N THR A 209 -14.83 30.16 11.37
CA THR A 209 -14.39 31.22 10.47
C THR A 209 -12.92 31.52 10.70
N PHE A 210 -12.12 31.40 9.66
CA PHE A 210 -10.71 31.77 9.64
C PHE A 210 -10.52 33.09 8.89
N LYS A 211 -9.69 33.98 9.42
CA LYS A 211 -9.18 35.12 8.71
C LYS A 211 -7.69 34.88 8.45
N LEU A 212 -7.33 34.77 7.18
CA LEU A 212 -6.01 34.33 6.73
C LEU A 212 -5.35 35.37 5.84
N VAL A 213 -4.03 35.53 5.94
CA VAL A 213 -3.22 36.22 4.92
C VAL A 213 -2.65 35.14 3.98
N PRO A 214 -2.94 35.21 2.68
CA PRO A 214 -2.44 34.25 1.71
C PRO A 214 -0.91 34.30 1.63
N SER A 215 -0.25 33.13 1.61
CA SER A 215 1.17 33.10 1.27
C SER A 215 1.34 33.11 -0.25
N PHE A 216 2.14 34.02 -0.76
CA PHE A 216 2.53 34.08 -2.16
C PHE A 216 3.59 33.01 -2.46
N GLY A 217 3.19 31.84 -2.94
CA GLY A 217 4.14 30.87 -3.48
C GLY A 217 3.82 29.40 -3.26
N LYS A 218 3.74 28.71 -4.36
CA LYS A 218 3.66 27.28 -4.67
C LYS A 218 2.25 26.74 -4.85
N GLY A 219 1.89 26.67 -6.12
CA GLY A 219 0.69 26.01 -6.62
C GLY A 219 0.58 24.56 -6.17
N GLY A 220 -0.65 24.12 -6.11
CA GLY A 220 -1.05 22.85 -5.54
C GLY A 220 -0.20 21.65 -5.97
N SER A 221 0.22 20.91 -4.96
CA SER A 221 0.90 19.63 -5.14
C SER A 221 -0.01 18.68 -5.92
N ARG A 222 0.50 18.12 -7.02
CA ARG A 222 -0.23 17.07 -7.76
C ARG A 222 -0.25 15.81 -6.92
N GLU A 223 -1.43 15.21 -6.75
CA GLU A 223 -1.57 13.93 -6.07
C GLU A 223 -0.65 12.88 -6.73
N SER A 224 0.23 12.30 -5.94
CA SER A 224 1.14 11.25 -6.38
C SER A 224 0.36 9.97 -6.69
N LYS A 225 0.76 9.24 -7.72
CA LYS A 225 0.17 7.93 -8.08
C LYS A 225 0.92 6.74 -7.46
N VAL A 226 1.91 7.00 -6.61
CA VAL A 226 2.76 5.98 -6.03
C VAL A 226 1.98 5.18 -4.98
N ARG A 227 2.08 3.86 -5.06
CA ARG A 227 1.57 2.93 -4.05
C ARG A 227 2.73 2.15 -3.46
N VAL A 228 2.70 2.02 -2.14
CA VAL A 228 3.75 1.29 -1.41
C VAL A 228 3.12 0.25 -0.50
N ARG A 229 3.80 -0.88 -0.35
CA ARG A 229 3.51 -1.86 0.69
C ARG A 229 4.33 -1.51 1.92
N ALA A 230 3.68 -1.39 3.06
CA ALA A 230 4.36 -1.19 4.33
C ALA A 230 5.02 -2.50 4.79
N LEU A 231 6.28 -2.44 5.20
CA LEU A 231 7.03 -3.62 5.66
C LEU A 231 7.22 -3.62 7.18
N PHE A 232 6.56 -2.70 7.89
CA PHE A 232 6.55 -2.56 9.35
C PHE A 232 5.15 -2.16 9.84
N ASN A 233 4.93 -2.26 11.16
CA ASN A 233 3.70 -1.76 11.80
C ASN A 233 3.93 -0.34 12.28
N TYR A 234 2.91 0.50 12.16
CA TYR A 234 2.94 1.88 12.65
C TYR A 234 1.67 2.23 13.40
N ASN A 235 1.84 2.86 14.57
CA ASN A 235 0.77 3.39 15.40
C ASN A 235 1.08 4.85 15.71
N SER A 236 0.26 5.76 15.19
CA SER A 236 0.44 7.19 15.34
C SER A 236 0.27 7.68 16.78
N SER A 237 -0.57 7.00 17.58
CA SER A 237 -0.83 7.37 18.98
C SER A 237 0.40 7.14 19.87
N GLU A 238 1.23 6.16 19.54
CA GLU A 238 2.44 5.79 20.28
C GLU A 238 3.68 6.57 19.82
N ASP A 239 3.61 7.22 18.64
CA ASP A 239 4.74 7.97 18.10
C ASP A 239 4.89 9.33 18.79
N PRO A 240 5.99 9.58 19.52
CA PRO A 240 6.23 10.87 20.18
C PRO A 240 6.63 11.98 19.21
N TYR A 241 7.06 11.66 18.00
CA TYR A 241 7.60 12.60 17.03
C TYR A 241 6.61 13.03 15.95
N ILE A 242 5.42 12.42 15.91
CA ILE A 242 4.41 12.82 14.93
C ILE A 242 3.91 14.26 15.22
N PRO A 243 3.87 15.14 14.22
CA PRO A 243 3.45 16.52 14.43
C PRO A 243 2.03 16.69 14.97
N CYS A 244 1.13 15.76 14.59
CA CYS A 244 -0.25 15.75 15.02
C CYS A 244 -0.75 14.30 15.06
N LYS A 245 -1.06 13.77 16.24
CA LYS A 245 -1.49 12.38 16.42
C LYS A 245 -2.82 12.09 15.74
N GLU A 246 -3.74 13.03 15.78
CA GLU A 246 -5.08 12.94 15.19
C GLU A 246 -5.04 12.94 13.64
N ALA A 247 -3.95 13.44 13.07
CA ALA A 247 -3.71 13.41 11.65
C ALA A 247 -2.96 12.15 11.18
N GLY A 248 -2.52 11.29 12.12
CA GLY A 248 -1.78 10.08 11.80
C GLY A 248 -2.63 9.02 11.09
N LEU A 249 -1.96 8.15 10.36
CA LEU A 249 -2.55 6.97 9.72
C LEU A 249 -1.88 5.71 10.28
N ASP A 250 -2.63 4.92 11.03
CA ASP A 250 -2.17 3.64 11.53
C ASP A 250 -2.22 2.59 10.44
N PHE A 251 -1.18 1.76 10.38
CA PHE A 251 -1.14 0.65 9.42
C PHE A 251 -0.34 -0.54 9.95
N LYS A 252 -0.58 -1.68 9.35
CA LYS A 252 0.12 -2.94 9.64
C LYS A 252 1.06 -3.31 8.51
N LYS A 253 2.06 -4.11 8.84
CA LYS A 253 2.92 -4.76 7.87
C LYS A 253 2.07 -5.52 6.84
N GLY A 254 2.32 -5.26 5.55
CA GLY A 254 1.58 -5.84 4.43
C GLY A 254 0.50 -4.91 3.86
N ASP A 255 0.05 -3.89 4.60
CA ASP A 255 -0.91 -2.93 4.08
C ASP A 255 -0.34 -2.18 2.88
N VAL A 256 -1.20 -1.93 1.89
CA VAL A 256 -0.86 -1.11 0.73
C VAL A 256 -1.35 0.30 0.96
N LEU A 257 -0.43 1.25 0.86
CA LEU A 257 -0.68 2.67 1.07
C LEU A 257 -0.54 3.43 -0.25
N HIS A 258 -1.51 4.27 -0.55
CA HIS A 258 -1.42 5.24 -1.63
C HIS A 258 -0.77 6.50 -1.08
N ILE A 259 0.44 6.80 -1.53
CA ILE A 259 1.15 8.01 -1.16
C ILE A 259 0.55 9.18 -1.93
N VAL A 260 -0.03 10.12 -1.22
CA VAL A 260 -0.69 11.29 -1.81
C VAL A 260 0.29 12.44 -1.97
N SER A 261 1.13 12.70 -0.95
CA SER A 261 2.17 13.72 -0.99
C SER A 261 3.44 13.25 -0.29
N GLN A 262 4.59 13.63 -0.87
CA GLN A 262 5.95 13.42 -0.37
C GLN A 262 6.71 14.74 -0.20
N ASP A 263 6.01 15.86 -0.13
CA ASP A 263 6.61 17.20 -0.09
C ASP A 263 7.41 17.44 1.20
N ASP A 264 7.04 16.77 2.28
CA ASP A 264 7.77 16.80 3.55
C ASP A 264 8.83 15.70 3.59
N ALA A 265 10.05 16.03 3.96
CA ALA A 265 11.16 15.07 4.03
C ALA A 265 10.97 13.97 5.10
N TYR A 266 10.23 14.28 6.17
CA TYR A 266 10.03 13.39 7.32
C TYR A 266 8.65 12.76 7.39
N TRP A 267 7.59 13.44 6.92
CA TRP A 267 6.20 13.01 7.07
C TRP A 267 5.47 13.04 5.73
N TRP A 268 5.18 11.85 5.21
CA TRP A 268 4.38 11.72 4.00
C TRP A 268 2.91 11.72 4.32
N GLN A 269 2.09 12.09 3.36
CA GLN A 269 0.64 11.92 3.43
C GLN A 269 0.23 10.69 2.63
N ALA A 270 -0.53 9.80 3.25
CA ALA A 270 -0.96 8.56 2.61
C ALA A 270 -2.40 8.20 2.97
N ARG A 271 -3.02 7.38 2.14
CA ARG A 271 -4.30 6.70 2.39
C ARG A 271 -4.07 5.21 2.32
N ARG A 272 -4.79 4.42 3.11
CA ARG A 272 -4.77 2.97 2.98
C ARG A 272 -5.60 2.58 1.76
N GLU A 273 -5.08 1.71 0.92
CA GLU A 273 -5.80 1.21 -0.25
C GLU A 273 -7.01 0.37 0.21
N GLY A 274 -8.20 0.70 -0.31
CA GLY A 274 -9.45 0.04 0.05
C GLY A 274 -10.24 0.68 1.19
N ASP A 275 -9.70 1.67 1.89
CA ASP A 275 -10.44 2.44 2.89
C ASP A 275 -11.45 3.37 2.21
N ARG A 276 -12.62 3.52 2.83
CA ARG A 276 -13.66 4.45 2.35
C ARG A 276 -13.37 5.90 2.71
N VAL A 277 -12.48 6.12 3.66
CA VAL A 277 -12.11 7.47 4.13
C VAL A 277 -11.23 8.14 3.10
N MET A 278 -11.67 9.27 2.56
CA MET A 278 -10.96 10.04 1.53
C MET A 278 -9.80 10.85 2.09
N ARG A 279 -9.81 11.14 3.38
CA ARG A 279 -8.76 11.94 4.03
C ARG A 279 -7.46 11.15 4.13
N ALA A 280 -6.36 11.76 3.67
CA ALA A 280 -5.02 11.26 3.91
C ALA A 280 -4.61 11.42 5.37
N GLY A 281 -3.71 10.57 5.84
CA GLY A 281 -3.09 10.66 7.15
C GLY A 281 -1.57 10.75 7.05
N LEU A 282 -0.93 11.21 8.13
CA LEU A 282 0.53 11.30 8.23
C LEU A 282 1.14 9.93 8.52
N ILE A 283 2.18 9.61 7.79
CA ILE A 283 3.04 8.44 8.00
C ILE A 283 4.50 8.86 7.98
N PRO A 284 5.40 8.15 8.68
CA PRO A 284 6.83 8.46 8.60
C PRO A 284 7.34 8.27 7.18
N SER A 285 8.19 9.16 6.69
CA SER A 285 8.88 8.98 5.42
C SER A 285 9.83 7.77 5.49
N ARG A 286 10.30 7.31 4.32
CA ARG A 286 11.31 6.26 4.26
C ARG A 286 12.55 6.66 5.05
N ALA A 287 13.09 7.86 4.82
CA ALA A 287 14.29 8.35 5.48
C ALA A 287 14.15 8.43 7.01
N LEU A 288 13.00 8.93 7.49
CA LEU A 288 12.73 8.97 8.93
C LEU A 288 12.69 7.58 9.55
N GLN A 289 12.00 6.63 8.91
CA GLN A 289 11.86 5.27 9.44
C GLN A 289 13.17 4.49 9.38
N GLU A 290 13.95 4.63 8.32
CA GLU A 290 15.29 4.05 8.23
C GLU A 290 16.21 4.59 9.33
N GLY A 291 16.20 5.91 9.56
CA GLY A 291 16.95 6.54 10.63
C GLY A 291 16.57 6.01 12.02
N ARG A 292 15.29 5.78 12.29
CA ARG A 292 14.81 5.18 13.55
C ARG A 292 15.35 3.77 13.74
N ILE A 293 15.25 2.93 12.74
CA ILE A 293 15.72 1.55 12.80
C ILE A 293 17.25 1.50 12.99
N ILE A 294 17.99 2.37 12.33
CA ILE A 294 19.44 2.48 12.52
C ILE A 294 19.77 2.87 13.96
N HIS A 295 19.07 3.86 14.50
CA HIS A 295 19.28 4.30 15.89
C HIS A 295 18.94 3.20 16.91
N GLU A 296 17.83 2.48 16.72
CA GLU A 296 17.46 1.33 17.57
C GLU A 296 18.53 0.24 17.55
N ARG A 297 19.07 -0.09 16.36
CA ARG A 297 20.16 -1.08 16.23
C ARG A 297 21.46 -0.64 16.90
N GLN A 298 21.73 0.66 16.98
CA GLN A 298 22.93 1.20 17.63
C GLN A 298 22.80 1.25 19.14
N THR A 299 21.59 1.48 19.67
CA THR A 299 21.32 1.58 21.11
C THR A 299 21.15 0.24 21.80
N ASP A 300 20.79 -0.82 21.08
CA ASP A 300 20.56 -2.14 21.65
C ASP A 300 21.33 -3.24 20.90
N PRO A 301 22.65 -3.40 21.16
CA PRO A 301 23.48 -4.41 20.49
C PRO A 301 23.07 -5.86 20.81
N GLN A 302 22.18 -6.10 21.81
CA GLN A 302 21.81 -7.44 22.27
C GLN A 302 20.65 -8.08 21.47
N THR A 303 20.02 -7.37 20.57
CA THR A 303 18.94 -7.93 19.72
C THR A 303 19.45 -8.84 18.60
N MET A 304 20.76 -9.02 18.46
CA MET A 304 21.38 -9.92 17.46
C MET A 304 21.25 -11.41 17.82
N ASP A 305 20.91 -11.76 19.09
CA ASP A 305 20.76 -13.15 19.53
C ASP A 305 19.28 -13.57 19.71
N GLY A 306 18.41 -13.23 18.75
CA GLY A 306 17.12 -13.92 18.55
C GLY A 306 16.15 -13.99 19.73
N LYS A 307 16.15 -13.02 20.66
CA LYS A 307 15.11 -12.93 21.69
C LYS A 307 14.15 -11.77 21.34
N PRO A 308 12.86 -12.02 21.12
CA PRO A 308 11.89 -10.95 20.99
C PRO A 308 11.69 -10.30 22.37
N ALA A 309 12.14 -9.05 22.52
CA ALA A 309 11.75 -8.22 23.65
C ALA A 309 10.30 -7.77 23.45
N PHE A 310 9.35 -8.49 24.03
CA PHE A 310 8.01 -7.99 24.29
C PHE A 310 8.13 -7.12 25.54
N CYS A 311 8.25 -5.82 25.39
CA CYS A 311 8.10 -4.87 26.50
C CYS A 311 6.65 -4.45 26.60
N SER A 312 5.92 -5.02 27.56
CA SER A 312 4.77 -4.39 28.17
C SER A 312 5.25 -3.38 29.20
N PRO A 313 4.75 -2.15 29.27
CA PRO A 313 5.08 -1.21 30.33
C PRO A 313 4.17 -1.46 31.53
N SER A 314 4.75 -1.93 32.64
CA SER A 314 4.08 -1.87 33.94
C SER A 314 5.08 -1.64 35.05
N ALA A 315 4.93 -0.46 35.68
CA ALA A 315 5.20 -0.09 37.08
C ALA A 315 6.60 -0.14 37.67
N ALA A 316 7.16 1.05 37.86
CA ALA A 316 7.69 1.71 39.06
C ALA A 316 8.47 0.93 40.15
N ASN A 317 9.59 1.56 40.50
CA ASN A 317 10.27 1.69 41.81
C ASN A 317 11.19 0.59 42.31
N SER A 318 12.45 0.91 42.40
CA SER A 318 13.21 1.35 43.60
C SER A 318 14.68 0.94 43.53
N ASP A 319 15.50 1.91 43.75
CA ASP A 319 16.84 1.91 44.40
C ASP A 319 17.69 0.63 44.48
N CYS A 320 18.89 0.69 43.90
CA CYS A 320 20.13 0.50 44.65
C CYS A 320 21.40 0.71 43.80
N ALA A 321 22.35 1.40 44.40
CA ALA A 321 23.61 1.86 43.86
C ALA A 321 24.70 0.77 43.68
N PRO A 322 25.85 1.10 43.09
CA PRO A 322 26.76 0.18 42.40
C PRO A 322 27.83 -0.44 43.31
N LYS A 323 28.31 -1.61 42.98
CA LYS A 323 29.60 -2.13 43.49
C LYS A 323 30.47 -2.70 42.37
N THR A 324 31.68 -2.23 42.37
CA THR A 324 32.85 -2.45 41.54
C THR A 324 33.42 -3.88 41.54
N PRO A 325 34.43 -4.18 40.73
CA PRO A 325 34.69 -5.47 40.11
C PRO A 325 35.76 -6.30 40.82
N CYS A 326 35.78 -7.61 40.58
CA CYS A 326 36.94 -8.46 40.82
C CYS A 326 37.17 -9.41 39.64
N SER A 327 38.36 -9.33 39.12
CA SER A 327 38.97 -10.21 38.11
C SER A 327 39.80 -11.33 38.81
N PRO A 328 40.59 -12.16 38.12
CA PRO A 328 40.32 -13.56 37.81
C PRO A 328 41.38 -14.51 38.37
N THR A 329 41.24 -15.79 38.21
CA THR A 329 42.36 -16.70 37.80
C THR A 329 41.91 -18.16 37.68
N PRO A 330 42.64 -18.99 36.95
CA PRO A 330 42.17 -20.22 36.36
C PRO A 330 42.61 -21.46 37.11
N THR A 331 41.84 -22.54 37.02
CA THR A 331 42.40 -23.87 37.34
C THR A 331 41.90 -24.89 36.31
N ALA A 332 42.85 -25.45 35.63
CA ALA A 332 42.74 -26.55 34.70
C ALA A 332 42.41 -27.85 35.43
N THR A 333 41.46 -28.62 34.94
CA THR A 333 41.45 -30.06 35.18
C THR A 333 41.05 -30.78 33.90
N ALA A 334 42.01 -31.51 33.37
CA ALA A 334 41.88 -32.37 32.21
C ALA A 334 40.99 -33.56 32.50
N LEU A 335 40.00 -33.85 31.65
CA LEU A 335 39.39 -35.17 31.54
C LEU A 335 39.28 -35.54 30.04
N LEU A 336 39.66 -36.76 29.79
CA LEU A 336 39.92 -37.51 28.57
C LEU A 336 38.88 -37.40 27.45
N PRO A 337 39.30 -37.56 26.17
CA PRO A 337 38.45 -37.39 25.02
C PRO A 337 37.57 -38.61 24.80
N CYS A 338 36.27 -38.42 24.89
CA CYS A 338 35.32 -39.30 24.26
C CYS A 338 35.40 -39.10 22.74
N LYS A 339 35.77 -40.13 22.00
CA LYS A 339 35.80 -40.13 20.53
C LYS A 339 34.36 -39.89 20.00
N SER A 340 33.99 -38.66 19.80
CA SER A 340 32.86 -38.31 18.95
C SER A 340 33.32 -38.42 17.52
N THR A 341 32.73 -39.34 16.78
CA THR A 341 32.76 -39.35 15.30
C THR A 341 32.46 -37.94 14.80
N PRO A 342 33.23 -37.40 13.82
CA PRO A 342 32.97 -36.07 13.29
C PRO A 342 31.58 -36.08 12.68
N LYS A 343 30.62 -35.31 13.27
CA LYS A 343 29.36 -34.98 12.64
C LYS A 343 29.71 -34.27 11.37
N VAL A 344 29.52 -34.93 10.23
CA VAL A 344 29.63 -34.31 8.89
C VAL A 344 28.59 -33.20 8.88
N LYS A 345 29.03 -31.96 9.09
CA LYS A 345 28.20 -30.77 8.90
C LYS A 345 27.73 -30.82 7.46
N LYS A 346 26.42 -30.95 7.30
CA LYS A 346 25.76 -30.92 6.01
C LYS A 346 25.79 -29.48 5.51
N ILE A 347 26.90 -29.04 4.92
CA ILE A 347 26.97 -27.76 4.22
C ILE A 347 26.20 -27.94 2.93
N ILE A 348 24.90 -27.61 2.98
CA ILE A 348 24.01 -27.73 1.82
C ILE A 348 24.09 -26.48 0.94
N TYR A 349 24.57 -25.37 1.50
CA TYR A 349 24.67 -24.10 0.77
C TYR A 349 25.95 -23.39 1.20
N ASP A 350 26.90 -23.29 0.29
CA ASP A 350 28.06 -22.43 0.40
C ASP A 350 27.72 -21.07 -0.23
N ILE A 351 26.80 -20.36 0.41
CA ILE A 351 26.73 -18.92 0.27
C ILE A 351 27.60 -18.43 1.42
N THR A 352 28.76 -17.87 1.07
CA THR A 352 29.61 -17.16 2.02
C THR A 352 28.71 -16.35 2.96
N GLU A 353 28.75 -16.64 4.25
CA GLU A 353 28.08 -15.89 5.30
C GLU A 353 28.64 -14.46 5.30
N ASN A 354 28.23 -13.65 4.37
CA ASN A 354 28.34 -12.21 4.45
C ASN A 354 27.12 -11.71 5.26
N ASP A 355 27.21 -11.87 6.57
CA ASP A 355 26.28 -11.25 7.51
C ASP A 355 26.16 -9.73 7.29
N ASP A 356 27.15 -9.09 6.67
CA ASP A 356 27.15 -7.68 6.34
C ASP A 356 26.19 -7.32 5.20
N PHE A 357 25.95 -8.23 4.24
CA PHE A 357 25.01 -7.98 3.14
C PHE A 357 23.54 -7.97 3.58
N ASP A 358 23.20 -8.69 4.67
CA ASP A 358 21.86 -8.69 5.26
C ASP A 358 21.61 -7.48 6.17
N ARG A 359 22.67 -6.76 6.56
CA ARG A 359 22.59 -5.55 7.40
C ARG A 359 22.32 -4.27 6.62
N GLU A 360 22.64 -4.23 5.33
CA GLU A 360 22.53 -3.00 4.53
C GLU A 360 21.10 -2.67 4.09
N MET A 361 20.19 -3.64 3.96
CA MET A 361 18.83 -3.36 3.53
C MET A 361 17.88 -3.24 4.72
N ILE A 362 17.41 -2.01 4.98
CA ILE A 362 16.37 -1.75 5.97
C ILE A 362 15.02 -1.72 5.23
N PRO A 363 14.21 -2.78 5.33
CA PRO A 363 12.94 -2.83 4.60
C PRO A 363 11.90 -1.96 5.31
N THR A 364 11.55 -0.83 4.73
CA THR A 364 10.51 0.09 5.22
C THR A 364 9.29 0.09 4.31
N TYR A 365 9.45 0.51 3.08
CA TYR A 365 8.39 0.57 2.08
C TYR A 365 8.85 -0.02 0.75
N GLU A 366 7.99 -0.80 0.12
CA GLU A 366 8.21 -1.34 -1.22
C GLU A 366 7.18 -0.75 -2.20
N GLU A 367 7.65 -0.14 -3.27
CA GLU A 367 6.74 0.32 -4.33
C GLU A 367 6.06 -0.87 -4.99
N VAL A 368 4.72 -0.79 -5.11
CA VAL A 368 3.90 -1.89 -5.63
C VAL A 368 2.94 -1.42 -6.71
N ALA A 369 2.61 -2.35 -7.60
CA ALA A 369 1.60 -2.18 -8.64
C ALA A 369 0.69 -3.42 -8.68
N ARG A 370 -0.51 -3.28 -9.25
CA ARG A 370 -1.42 -4.42 -9.45
C ARG A 370 -1.01 -5.22 -10.68
N LEU A 371 -0.71 -6.49 -10.48
CA LEU A 371 -0.50 -7.46 -11.54
C LEU A 371 -1.82 -8.19 -11.79
N TYR A 372 -2.37 -8.00 -12.98
CA TYR A 372 -3.62 -8.65 -13.40
C TYR A 372 -3.33 -10.02 -14.03
N PRO A 373 -4.14 -11.03 -13.74
CA PRO A 373 -4.06 -12.33 -14.42
C PRO A 373 -4.22 -12.14 -15.94
N ARG A 374 -3.38 -12.83 -16.70
CA ARG A 374 -3.42 -12.84 -18.17
C ARG A 374 -3.17 -14.24 -18.68
N PRO A 375 -3.78 -14.65 -19.81
CA PRO A 375 -3.43 -15.92 -20.46
C PRO A 375 -1.93 -16.00 -20.70
N GLY A 376 -1.32 -17.12 -20.32
CA GLY A 376 0.13 -17.35 -20.45
C GLY A 376 0.98 -16.76 -19.31
N LEU A 377 0.42 -15.98 -18.39
CA LEU A 377 1.12 -15.51 -17.20
C LEU A 377 0.85 -16.46 -16.04
N VAL A 378 1.80 -17.36 -15.80
CA VAL A 378 1.74 -18.29 -14.66
C VAL A 378 2.83 -17.90 -13.67
N ARG A 379 2.49 -17.83 -12.37
CA ARG A 379 3.42 -17.50 -11.30
C ARG A 379 3.80 -18.75 -10.51
N PRO A 380 5.09 -18.99 -10.23
CA PRO A 380 5.51 -20.11 -9.41
C PRO A 380 5.12 -19.91 -7.95
N LEU A 381 4.80 -21.02 -7.28
CA LEU A 381 4.56 -21.07 -5.83
C LEU A 381 5.84 -21.48 -5.11
N VAL A 382 6.26 -20.68 -4.16
CA VAL A 382 7.49 -20.90 -3.39
C VAL A 382 7.13 -21.10 -1.92
N LEU A 383 7.35 -22.32 -1.39
CA LEU A 383 7.07 -22.66 0.00
C LEU A 383 8.35 -22.48 0.83
N VAL A 384 8.34 -21.54 1.77
CA VAL A 384 9.46 -21.24 2.67
C VAL A 384 9.07 -21.52 4.10
N GLY A 385 10.03 -21.88 4.94
CA GLY A 385 9.81 -22.13 6.37
C GLY A 385 10.94 -22.95 6.97
N ALA A 386 10.91 -23.15 8.27
CA ALA A 386 11.94 -23.89 9.00
C ALA A 386 12.06 -25.36 8.51
N PRO A 387 13.23 -25.97 8.63
CA PRO A 387 13.36 -27.43 8.49
C PRO A 387 12.41 -28.13 9.47
N GLY A 388 11.74 -29.19 9.01
CA GLY A 388 10.77 -29.93 9.85
C GLY A 388 9.36 -29.36 9.94
N VAL A 389 9.10 -28.13 9.44
CA VAL A 389 7.76 -27.53 9.48
C VAL A 389 6.73 -28.20 8.56
N GLY A 390 7.16 -29.05 7.62
CA GLY A 390 6.27 -29.82 6.73
C GLY A 390 6.12 -29.27 5.30
N ARG A 391 6.96 -28.33 4.86
CA ARG A 391 6.95 -27.75 3.49
C ARG A 391 6.93 -28.79 2.38
N ASN A 392 7.81 -29.79 2.47
CA ASN A 392 7.97 -30.81 1.46
C ASN A 392 6.73 -31.71 1.36
N GLU A 393 6.06 -32.00 2.47
CA GLU A 393 4.83 -32.78 2.48
C GLU A 393 3.66 -31.97 1.89
N LEU A 394 3.56 -30.67 2.21
CA LEU A 394 2.58 -29.78 1.59
C LEU A 394 2.78 -29.69 0.08
N ARG A 395 4.05 -29.52 -0.37
CA ARG A 395 4.38 -29.52 -1.80
C ARG A 395 3.97 -30.83 -2.46
N ARG A 396 4.35 -31.97 -1.88
CA ARG A 396 4.03 -33.30 -2.41
C ARG A 396 2.52 -33.51 -2.54
N ARG A 397 1.75 -33.13 -1.52
CA ARG A 397 0.28 -33.23 -1.55
C ARG A 397 -0.32 -32.29 -2.58
N LEU A 398 0.13 -31.04 -2.66
CA LEU A 398 -0.35 -30.10 -3.68
C LEU A 398 -0.15 -30.65 -5.08
N ILE A 399 1.03 -31.19 -5.40
CA ILE A 399 1.31 -31.80 -6.71
C ILE A 399 0.41 -33.02 -6.93
N SER A 400 0.15 -33.82 -5.88
CA SER A 400 -0.71 -35.02 -5.98
C SER A 400 -2.19 -34.70 -6.23
N THR A 401 -2.66 -33.48 -5.95
CA THR A 401 -4.06 -33.07 -6.23
C THR A 401 -4.31 -32.87 -7.72
N ASP A 402 -3.32 -32.35 -8.44
CA ASP A 402 -3.40 -32.11 -9.89
C ASP A 402 -1.98 -32.10 -10.49
N PRO A 403 -1.46 -33.30 -10.85
CA PRO A 403 -0.10 -33.45 -11.38
C PRO A 403 0.12 -32.80 -12.76
N GLU A 404 -0.94 -32.57 -13.52
CA GLU A 404 -0.86 -31.90 -14.81
C GLU A 404 -0.67 -30.40 -14.64
N LYS A 405 -1.24 -29.82 -13.58
CA LYS A 405 -1.18 -28.40 -13.28
C LYS A 405 0.04 -28.01 -12.41
N TYR A 406 0.30 -28.78 -11.35
CA TYR A 406 1.35 -28.48 -10.38
C TYR A 406 2.57 -29.37 -10.58
N VAL A 407 3.73 -28.76 -10.81
CA VAL A 407 4.96 -29.48 -11.15
C VAL A 407 6.14 -28.91 -10.35
N THR A 408 7.08 -29.77 -10.00
CA THR A 408 8.36 -29.34 -9.41
C THR A 408 9.46 -29.43 -10.46
N PRO A 409 10.46 -28.50 -10.48
CA PRO A 409 11.56 -28.58 -11.43
C PRO A 409 12.44 -29.81 -11.11
N VAL A 410 13.00 -30.39 -12.14
CA VAL A 410 13.95 -31.50 -12.02
C VAL A 410 15.30 -30.89 -11.57
N PRO A 411 15.84 -31.30 -10.42
CA PRO A 411 17.12 -30.75 -9.94
C PRO A 411 18.31 -31.31 -10.75
N TYR A 412 19.36 -30.50 -10.83
CA TYR A 412 20.65 -30.88 -11.42
C TYR A 412 21.52 -31.59 -10.39
N THR A 413 22.36 -32.51 -10.85
CA THR A 413 23.36 -33.15 -9.98
C THR A 413 24.63 -33.54 -10.75
N SER A 414 25.76 -33.44 -10.06
CA SER A 414 27.04 -33.96 -10.56
C SER A 414 27.28 -35.43 -10.22
N ARG A 415 26.31 -36.06 -9.51
CA ARG A 415 26.37 -37.48 -9.14
C ARG A 415 26.23 -38.38 -10.37
N THR A 416 26.95 -39.48 -10.38
CA THR A 416 26.78 -40.52 -11.42
C THR A 416 25.35 -41.07 -11.39
N GLN A 417 24.74 -41.20 -12.56
CA GLN A 417 23.42 -41.76 -12.76
C GLN A 417 23.41 -43.24 -12.36
N LYS A 418 22.39 -43.66 -11.64
CA LYS A 418 22.13 -45.07 -11.32
C LYS A 418 21.39 -45.75 -12.46
N SER A 419 21.49 -47.08 -12.57
CA SER A 419 20.85 -47.86 -13.63
C SER A 419 19.29 -47.79 -13.63
N SER A 420 18.69 -47.45 -12.50
CA SER A 420 17.24 -47.29 -12.33
C SER A 420 16.73 -45.88 -12.58
N GLU A 421 17.60 -44.92 -12.84
CA GLU A 421 17.27 -43.47 -12.98
C GLU A 421 17.30 -43.08 -14.47
N GLN A 422 16.45 -42.13 -14.83
CA GLN A 422 16.40 -41.55 -16.17
C GLN A 422 16.84 -40.09 -16.13
N ASN A 423 17.75 -39.71 -17.02
CA ASN A 423 18.20 -38.32 -17.14
C ASN A 423 17.01 -37.42 -17.54
N GLY A 424 16.82 -36.31 -16.81
CA GLY A 424 15.73 -35.38 -17.03
C GLY A 424 14.42 -35.75 -16.31
N ARG A 425 14.37 -36.86 -15.57
CA ARG A 425 13.19 -37.27 -14.79
C ARG A 425 13.42 -37.14 -13.29
N GLU A 426 14.39 -37.88 -12.73
CA GLU A 426 14.77 -37.80 -11.32
C GLU A 426 15.75 -36.64 -11.08
N TYR A 427 16.75 -36.54 -11.97
CA TYR A 427 17.78 -35.50 -12.00
C TYR A 427 18.19 -35.21 -13.45
N VAL A 428 18.74 -34.02 -13.66
CA VAL A 428 19.55 -33.71 -14.82
C VAL A 428 21.01 -33.97 -14.43
N PHE A 429 21.59 -35.05 -15.00
CA PHE A 429 22.95 -35.46 -14.70
C PHE A 429 23.94 -34.69 -15.56
N VAL A 430 24.87 -33.96 -14.92
CA VAL A 430 25.90 -33.16 -15.57
C VAL A 430 27.26 -33.44 -14.95
N SER A 431 28.36 -33.11 -15.65
CA SER A 431 29.69 -33.23 -15.03
C SER A 431 29.87 -32.17 -13.93
N ARG A 432 30.76 -32.44 -12.97
CA ARG A 432 31.06 -31.52 -11.89
C ARG A 432 31.60 -30.20 -12.43
N GLU A 433 32.51 -30.24 -13.38
CA GLU A 433 33.12 -29.04 -13.98
C GLU A 433 32.08 -28.18 -14.67
N ARG A 434 31.13 -28.79 -15.37
CA ARG A 434 30.03 -28.09 -16.02
C ARG A 434 29.13 -27.42 -14.97
N MET A 435 28.81 -28.12 -13.90
CA MET A 435 27.96 -27.58 -12.84
C MET A 435 28.64 -26.42 -12.08
N GLU A 436 29.95 -26.54 -11.80
CA GLU A 436 30.73 -25.46 -11.19
C GLU A 436 30.80 -24.22 -12.10
N GLN A 437 30.92 -24.41 -13.40
CA GLN A 437 30.86 -23.31 -14.37
C GLN A 437 29.49 -22.64 -14.35
N ASP A 438 28.40 -23.39 -14.43
CA ASP A 438 27.03 -22.87 -14.42
C ASP A 438 26.69 -22.19 -13.07
N ILE A 439 27.29 -22.62 -11.95
CA ILE A 439 27.20 -21.93 -10.64
C ILE A 439 27.93 -20.58 -10.71
N ALA A 440 29.14 -20.55 -11.23
CA ALA A 440 29.93 -19.32 -11.39
C ALA A 440 29.24 -18.31 -12.33
N GLU A 441 28.50 -18.79 -13.31
CA GLU A 441 27.68 -17.98 -14.22
C GLU A 441 26.35 -17.52 -13.60
N GLY A 442 26.03 -17.91 -12.34
CA GLY A 442 24.82 -17.49 -11.62
C GLY A 442 23.51 -18.10 -12.17
N LYS A 443 23.56 -19.25 -12.83
CA LYS A 443 22.36 -19.90 -13.41
C LYS A 443 21.50 -20.62 -12.38
N PHE A 444 22.07 -20.92 -11.20
CA PHE A 444 21.39 -21.65 -10.15
C PHE A 444 20.66 -20.70 -9.19
N ILE A 445 19.42 -21.03 -8.89
CA ILE A 445 18.62 -20.39 -7.83
C ILE A 445 19.14 -20.83 -6.46
N GLU A 446 19.42 -22.14 -6.36
CA GLU A 446 20.03 -22.75 -5.18
C GLU A 446 20.94 -23.88 -5.61
N HIS A 447 22.03 -24.07 -4.90
CA HIS A 447 22.95 -25.18 -5.08
C HIS A 447 23.57 -25.59 -3.75
N GLY A 448 24.10 -26.79 -3.69
CA GLY A 448 24.76 -27.28 -2.50
C GLY A 448 25.50 -28.59 -2.76
N GLU A 449 26.44 -28.94 -1.88
CA GLU A 449 27.20 -30.18 -1.96
C GLU A 449 26.71 -31.18 -0.89
N TYR A 450 26.50 -32.41 -1.32
CA TYR A 450 26.16 -33.52 -0.45
C TYR A 450 26.91 -34.78 -0.84
N LYS A 451 27.65 -35.39 0.09
CA LYS A 451 28.47 -36.60 -0.12
C LYS A 451 29.40 -36.48 -1.34
N GLY A 452 30.06 -35.31 -1.52
CA GLY A 452 31.00 -35.05 -2.60
C GLY A 452 30.35 -34.79 -3.96
N ASN A 453 29.02 -34.64 -4.04
CA ASN A 453 28.31 -34.33 -5.28
C ASN A 453 27.53 -33.03 -5.14
N LEU A 454 27.51 -32.25 -6.22
CA LEU A 454 26.72 -31.03 -6.31
C LEU A 454 25.27 -31.33 -6.67
N TYR A 455 24.37 -30.54 -6.12
CA TYR A 455 22.94 -30.54 -6.40
C TYR A 455 22.44 -29.11 -6.53
N GLY A 456 21.46 -28.85 -7.39
CA GLY A 456 20.93 -27.51 -7.52
C GLY A 456 19.71 -27.42 -8.43
N THR A 457 19.02 -26.28 -8.36
CA THR A 457 17.87 -25.95 -9.20
C THR A 457 18.21 -24.69 -10.01
N THR A 458 18.03 -24.73 -11.31
CA THR A 458 18.31 -23.59 -12.19
C THR A 458 17.08 -22.71 -12.40
N ALA A 459 17.27 -21.42 -12.69
CA ALA A 459 16.19 -20.52 -13.07
C ALA A 459 15.50 -20.95 -14.36
N GLU A 460 16.27 -21.45 -15.33
CA GLU A 460 15.77 -21.95 -16.60
C GLU A 460 14.79 -23.13 -16.45
N SER A 461 15.06 -24.07 -15.51
CA SER A 461 14.15 -25.19 -15.24
C SER A 461 12.81 -24.73 -14.70
N VAL A 462 12.78 -23.66 -13.90
CA VAL A 462 11.54 -23.03 -13.41
C VAL A 462 10.79 -22.35 -14.54
N GLU A 463 11.48 -21.60 -15.38
CA GLU A 463 10.90 -20.91 -16.54
C GLU A 463 10.30 -21.85 -17.56
N THR A 464 10.98 -22.94 -17.83
CA THR A 464 10.47 -23.98 -18.76
C THR A 464 9.10 -24.48 -18.30
N ILE A 465 8.90 -24.68 -16.99
CA ILE A 465 7.59 -25.10 -16.44
C ILE A 465 6.58 -23.98 -16.58
N ILE A 466 6.92 -22.75 -16.21
CA ILE A 466 6.02 -21.57 -16.30
C ILE A 466 5.58 -21.36 -17.75
N ASN A 467 6.52 -21.41 -18.69
CA ASN A 467 6.27 -21.22 -20.13
C ASN A 467 5.42 -22.34 -20.73
N SER A 468 5.39 -23.52 -20.09
CA SER A 468 4.46 -24.61 -20.48
C SER A 468 3.02 -24.38 -19.97
N GLY A 469 2.75 -23.27 -19.27
CA GLY A 469 1.43 -22.95 -18.68
C GLY A 469 1.15 -23.69 -17.36
N ARG A 470 2.13 -24.40 -16.78
CA ARG A 470 2.00 -25.12 -15.52
C ARG A 470 2.56 -24.33 -14.35
N VAL A 471 2.01 -24.55 -13.16
CA VAL A 471 2.43 -23.91 -11.93
C VAL A 471 3.63 -24.64 -11.34
N CYS A 472 4.78 -23.98 -11.36
CA CYS A 472 5.99 -24.51 -10.73
C CYS A 472 5.89 -24.38 -9.22
N VAL A 473 6.08 -25.49 -8.47
CA VAL A 473 6.03 -25.52 -7.00
C VAL A 473 7.42 -25.84 -6.43
N LEU A 474 7.96 -24.89 -5.69
CA LEU A 474 9.33 -24.94 -5.13
C LEU A 474 9.27 -25.00 -3.60
N SER A 475 10.26 -25.64 -3.00
CA SER A 475 10.51 -25.59 -1.54
C SER A 475 12.01 -25.33 -1.29
N PRO A 476 12.51 -24.16 -1.70
CA PRO A 476 13.93 -23.86 -1.63
C PRO A 476 14.38 -23.55 -0.20
N HIS A 477 15.68 -23.40 -0.03
CA HIS A 477 16.21 -22.77 1.17
C HIS A 477 15.84 -21.29 1.19
N TRP A 478 15.58 -20.73 2.37
CA TRP A 478 15.14 -19.33 2.51
C TRP A 478 16.13 -18.30 1.94
N GLN A 479 17.43 -18.59 1.95
CA GLN A 479 18.44 -17.72 1.32
C GLN A 479 18.27 -17.59 -0.20
N ALA A 480 17.70 -18.58 -0.87
CA ALA A 480 17.43 -18.53 -2.31
C ALA A 480 16.33 -17.52 -2.70
N LEU A 481 15.62 -16.96 -1.74
CA LEU A 481 14.53 -16.01 -2.01
C LEU A 481 15.00 -14.76 -2.75
N LYS A 482 16.20 -14.26 -2.45
CA LYS A 482 16.77 -13.10 -3.15
C LYS A 482 16.96 -13.37 -4.65
N MET A 483 17.35 -14.60 -5.02
CA MET A 483 17.52 -15.01 -6.40
C MET A 483 16.19 -15.31 -7.11
N LEU A 484 15.19 -15.75 -6.35
CA LEU A 484 13.86 -16.07 -6.88
C LEU A 484 12.99 -14.82 -7.09
N ARG A 485 13.07 -13.84 -6.19
CA ARG A 485 12.18 -12.66 -6.18
C ARG A 485 12.58 -11.64 -7.24
N THR A 486 12.43 -12.02 -8.50
CA THR A 486 12.78 -11.23 -9.67
C THR A 486 11.58 -10.94 -10.57
N ALA A 487 11.67 -9.89 -11.39
CA ALA A 487 10.66 -9.57 -12.41
C ALA A 487 10.50 -10.68 -13.46
N ARG A 488 11.52 -11.52 -13.64
CA ARG A 488 11.54 -12.64 -14.56
C ARG A 488 10.68 -13.81 -14.09
N LEU A 489 10.80 -14.19 -12.81
CA LEU A 489 10.09 -15.34 -12.22
C LEU A 489 8.76 -14.93 -11.55
N ARG A 490 8.69 -13.76 -10.95
CA ARG A 490 7.50 -13.21 -10.27
C ARG A 490 6.87 -14.19 -9.28
N PRO A 491 7.63 -14.78 -8.36
CA PRO A 491 7.14 -15.84 -7.49
C PRO A 491 6.02 -15.34 -6.57
N TYR A 492 5.20 -16.27 -6.10
CA TYR A 492 4.31 -16.08 -4.96
C TYR A 492 4.89 -16.87 -3.79
N ILE A 493 5.31 -16.17 -2.76
CA ILE A 493 6.08 -16.74 -1.66
C ILE A 493 5.16 -16.97 -0.48
N VAL A 494 4.97 -18.24 -0.12
CA VAL A 494 4.16 -18.68 1.01
C VAL A 494 5.08 -19.11 2.15
N PHE A 495 4.96 -18.42 3.27
CA PHE A 495 5.66 -18.79 4.49
C PHE A 495 4.86 -19.82 5.26
N VAL A 496 5.44 -21.02 5.43
CA VAL A 496 4.86 -22.10 6.23
C VAL A 496 5.38 -21.98 7.64
N ARG A 497 4.51 -21.53 8.55
CA ARG A 497 4.81 -21.30 9.96
C ARG A 497 4.42 -22.51 10.80
N PRO A 498 5.21 -22.89 11.80
CA PRO A 498 4.79 -23.87 12.81
C PRO A 498 3.70 -23.30 13.73
N PRO A 499 2.81 -24.14 14.28
CA PRO A 499 1.92 -23.75 15.37
C PRO A 499 2.70 -23.52 16.67
N SER A 500 2.02 -23.32 17.80
CA SER A 500 2.68 -23.28 19.13
C SER A 500 3.43 -24.58 19.44
N GLN A 501 4.37 -24.54 20.37
CA GLN A 501 5.20 -25.70 20.73
C GLN A 501 4.35 -26.90 21.16
N ASP A 502 3.33 -26.68 21.99
CA ASP A 502 2.44 -27.74 22.46
C ASP A 502 1.67 -28.42 21.31
N ARG A 503 1.16 -27.60 20.39
CA ARG A 503 0.46 -28.08 19.20
C ARG A 503 1.40 -28.79 18.24
N LEU A 504 2.63 -28.28 18.10
CA LEU A 504 3.65 -28.92 17.26
C LEU A 504 4.02 -30.30 17.79
N ALA A 505 4.25 -30.42 19.10
CA ALA A 505 4.49 -31.71 19.76
C ALA A 505 3.33 -32.68 19.57
N LEU A 506 2.08 -32.22 19.79
CA LEU A 506 0.88 -33.03 19.61
C LEU A 506 0.71 -33.53 18.18
N THR A 507 0.85 -32.66 17.19
CA THR A 507 0.61 -33.01 15.77
C THR A 507 1.77 -33.82 15.17
N ARG A 508 2.98 -33.75 15.72
CA ARG A 508 4.17 -34.51 15.28
C ARG A 508 4.41 -35.79 16.08
N SER A 509 3.65 -36.06 17.13
CA SER A 509 3.66 -37.32 17.87
C SER A 509 3.01 -38.49 17.10
N ALA A 510 2.27 -38.20 16.01
CA ALA A 510 1.65 -39.22 15.19
C ALA A 510 2.67 -40.23 14.62
N ALA A 511 2.26 -41.49 14.52
CA ALA A 511 3.12 -42.61 14.12
C ALA A 511 3.85 -42.41 12.77
N ASN A 512 3.32 -41.57 11.89
CA ASN A 512 3.87 -41.31 10.55
C ASN A 512 4.73 -40.03 10.48
N ALA A 513 4.79 -39.23 11.56
CA ALA A 513 5.63 -38.05 11.59
C ALA A 513 7.08 -38.44 11.93
N ARG A 514 8.01 -38.12 11.07
CA ARG A 514 9.43 -38.44 11.23
C ARG A 514 10.26 -37.18 11.18
N SER A 515 11.30 -37.13 12.05
CA SER A 515 12.26 -36.05 12.05
C SER A 515 12.95 -35.95 10.68
N THR A 516 13.08 -34.71 10.18
CA THR A 516 13.84 -34.37 8.97
C THR A 516 15.24 -33.88 9.25
N PHE A 517 15.62 -33.79 10.51
CA PHE A 517 16.95 -33.38 10.96
C PHE A 517 17.98 -34.49 10.78
N ASP A 518 17.54 -35.75 10.85
CA ASP A 518 18.38 -36.91 10.60
C ASP A 518 17.79 -37.72 9.41
N LYS A 519 18.53 -37.78 8.32
CA LYS A 519 18.07 -38.50 7.10
C LYS A 519 18.38 -40.02 7.15
N ASP A 520 19.31 -40.41 7.99
CA ASP A 520 19.75 -41.80 8.06
C ASP A 520 18.95 -42.59 9.09
N CYS A 521 18.23 -41.92 10.01
CA CYS A 521 17.39 -42.55 11.02
C CYS A 521 15.96 -42.02 11.00
N SER A 522 14.99 -42.88 10.68
CA SER A 522 13.57 -42.54 10.80
C SER A 522 13.15 -42.65 12.29
N ARG A 523 13.21 -41.54 13.01
CA ARG A 523 12.84 -41.43 14.43
C ARG A 523 11.81 -40.34 14.68
N PRO A 524 11.07 -40.37 15.80
CA PRO A 524 10.20 -39.27 16.21
C PRO A 524 11.00 -37.97 16.43
N PHE A 525 10.30 -36.84 16.37
CA PHE A 525 10.86 -35.54 16.75
C PHE A 525 11.15 -35.49 18.24
N THR A 526 12.19 -34.74 18.63
CA THR A 526 12.54 -34.44 20.04
C THR A 526 12.07 -33.02 20.41
N ASP A 527 11.98 -32.73 21.72
CA ASP A 527 11.59 -31.42 22.23
C ASP A 527 12.58 -30.32 21.81
N ASP A 528 13.87 -30.66 21.73
CA ASP A 528 14.91 -29.75 21.24
C ASP A 528 14.70 -29.40 19.77
N GLU A 529 14.27 -30.38 18.95
CA GLU A 529 13.95 -30.13 17.53
C GLU A 529 12.72 -29.26 17.38
N PHE A 530 11.70 -29.39 18.22
CA PHE A 530 10.55 -28.48 18.23
C PHE A 530 10.96 -27.05 18.57
N SER A 531 11.81 -26.88 19.56
CA SER A 531 12.37 -25.58 19.93
C SER A 531 13.20 -24.98 18.79
N GLU A 532 13.98 -25.80 18.08
CA GLU A 532 14.76 -25.37 16.92
C GLU A 532 13.89 -24.98 15.73
N ILE A 533 12.81 -25.72 15.46
CA ILE A 533 11.83 -25.37 14.42
C ILE A 533 11.25 -23.98 14.67
N LEU A 534 10.84 -23.69 15.93
CA LEU A 534 10.27 -22.40 16.31
C LEU A 534 11.30 -21.27 16.19
N ARG A 535 12.52 -21.49 16.72
CA ARG A 535 13.62 -20.52 16.67
C ARG A 535 14.01 -20.20 15.22
N SER A 536 14.20 -21.23 14.41
CA SER A 536 14.51 -21.08 12.98
C SER A 536 13.38 -20.40 12.22
N SER A 537 12.12 -20.72 12.52
CA SER A 537 10.96 -20.07 11.92
C SER A 537 10.90 -18.57 12.24
N ASN A 538 11.12 -18.20 13.50
CA ASN A 538 11.16 -16.80 13.92
C ASN A 538 12.32 -16.04 13.25
N ARG A 539 13.51 -16.66 13.16
CA ARG A 539 14.65 -16.08 12.46
C ARG A 539 14.36 -15.85 10.98
N ILE A 540 13.78 -16.82 10.29
CA ILE A 540 13.40 -16.69 8.88
C ILE A 540 12.38 -15.55 8.68
N ASN A 541 11.36 -15.48 9.54
CA ASN A 541 10.36 -14.42 9.48
C ASN A 541 10.95 -13.04 9.77
N PHE A 542 11.89 -12.95 10.69
CA PHE A 542 12.58 -11.70 11.00
C PHE A 542 13.41 -11.21 9.80
N LEU A 543 14.22 -12.09 9.20
CA LEU A 543 15.14 -11.73 8.13
C LEU A 543 14.44 -11.52 6.76
N TYR A 544 13.43 -12.35 6.43
CA TYR A 544 12.84 -12.43 5.10
C TYR A 544 11.33 -12.21 5.07
N GLY A 545 10.71 -11.95 6.22
CA GLY A 545 9.26 -11.80 6.31
C GLY A 545 8.68 -10.64 5.48
N TYR A 546 9.52 -9.72 5.03
CA TYR A 546 9.12 -8.65 4.11
C TYR A 546 8.93 -9.16 2.66
N MET A 547 9.46 -10.34 2.33
CA MET A 547 9.34 -10.95 1.01
C MET A 547 8.12 -11.87 0.88
N PHE A 548 7.45 -12.22 1.98
CA PHE A 548 6.35 -13.18 1.97
C PHE A 548 5.06 -12.53 1.49
N ASP A 549 4.38 -13.21 0.58
CA ASP A 549 3.06 -12.78 0.07
C ASP A 549 1.93 -13.33 0.95
N GLU A 550 2.12 -14.50 1.57
CA GLU A 550 1.13 -15.16 2.42
C GLU A 550 1.79 -16.01 3.52
N GLU A 551 1.11 -16.13 4.66
CA GLU A 551 1.52 -16.98 5.77
C GLU A 551 0.48 -18.08 6.00
N ILE A 552 0.93 -19.34 6.09
CA ILE A 552 0.09 -20.49 6.38
C ILE A 552 0.63 -21.19 7.62
N VAL A 553 -0.18 -21.29 8.67
CA VAL A 553 0.18 -22.05 9.88
C VAL A 553 -0.09 -23.53 9.64
N ASN A 554 0.95 -24.35 9.64
CA ASN A 554 0.81 -25.80 9.48
C ASN A 554 0.55 -26.50 10.83
N ASP A 555 -0.63 -26.24 11.39
CA ASP A 555 -1.13 -26.93 12.57
C ASP A 555 -1.68 -28.32 12.16
N GLU A 556 -2.71 -28.34 11.33
CA GLU A 556 -3.24 -29.55 10.71
C GLU A 556 -2.93 -29.54 9.20
N LEU A 557 -2.30 -30.62 8.74
CA LEU A 557 -1.82 -30.72 7.37
C LEU A 557 -2.94 -30.61 6.32
N ALA A 558 -4.16 -31.09 6.63
CA ALA A 558 -5.32 -30.97 5.74
C ALA A 558 -5.80 -29.52 5.61
N SER A 559 -5.87 -28.80 6.73
CA SER A 559 -6.23 -27.39 6.75
C SER A 559 -5.18 -26.52 6.05
N ALA A 560 -3.89 -26.77 6.32
CA ALA A 560 -2.80 -26.06 5.65
C ALA A 560 -2.79 -26.33 4.12
N LEU A 561 -3.09 -27.54 3.69
CA LEU A 561 -3.24 -27.86 2.27
C LEU A 561 -4.43 -27.13 1.62
N ALA A 562 -5.56 -27.04 2.31
CA ALA A 562 -6.72 -26.29 1.81
C ALA A 562 -6.42 -24.80 1.65
N GLN A 563 -5.70 -24.19 2.60
CA GLN A 563 -5.23 -22.81 2.50
C GLN A 563 -4.26 -22.63 1.32
N LEU A 564 -3.32 -23.57 1.15
CA LEU A 564 -2.37 -23.55 0.04
C LEU A 564 -3.06 -23.68 -1.33
N LEU A 565 -4.07 -24.53 -1.45
CA LEU A 565 -4.88 -24.65 -2.67
C LEU A 565 -5.63 -23.36 -2.99
N LYS A 566 -6.20 -22.71 -1.96
CA LYS A 566 -6.85 -21.41 -2.10
C LYS A 566 -5.84 -20.33 -2.55
N ALA A 567 -4.66 -20.29 -1.95
CA ALA A 567 -3.58 -19.40 -2.34
C ALA A 567 -3.17 -19.64 -3.81
N ALA A 568 -2.96 -20.91 -4.19
CA ALA A 568 -2.60 -21.29 -5.55
C ALA A 568 -3.65 -20.89 -6.60
N TRP A 569 -4.93 -20.98 -6.25
CA TRP A 569 -6.02 -20.51 -7.11
C TRP A 569 -6.01 -18.98 -7.21
N ARG A 570 -5.92 -18.27 -6.07
CA ARG A 570 -5.93 -16.80 -5.99
C ARG A 570 -4.81 -16.18 -6.83
N VAL A 571 -3.62 -16.74 -6.77
CA VAL A 571 -2.44 -16.24 -7.51
C VAL A 571 -2.66 -16.24 -9.01
N GLN A 572 -3.42 -17.21 -9.53
CA GLN A 572 -3.65 -17.37 -10.96
C GLN A 572 -4.93 -16.66 -11.45
N SER A 573 -5.85 -16.27 -10.53
CA SER A 573 -7.19 -15.78 -10.89
C SER A 573 -7.49 -14.35 -10.43
N GLU A 574 -6.78 -13.84 -9.42
CA GLU A 574 -7.06 -12.52 -8.84
C GLU A 574 -5.94 -11.51 -9.13
N PRO A 575 -6.27 -10.22 -9.28
CA PRO A 575 -5.27 -9.14 -9.31
C PRO A 575 -4.56 -9.04 -7.96
N LEU A 576 -3.23 -9.11 -7.96
CA LEU A 576 -2.44 -9.04 -6.75
C LEU A 576 -1.44 -7.90 -6.79
N TRP A 577 -1.13 -7.35 -5.62
CA TRP A 577 -0.07 -6.37 -5.47
C TRP A 577 1.29 -7.05 -5.54
N VAL A 578 2.13 -6.56 -6.43
CA VAL A 578 3.51 -7.05 -6.64
C VAL A 578 4.46 -5.87 -6.65
N PRO A 579 5.77 -6.07 -6.50
CA PRO A 579 6.75 -5.00 -6.72
C PRO A 579 6.51 -4.28 -8.05
N ALA A 580 6.52 -2.95 -8.05
CA ALA A 580 6.20 -2.15 -9.24
C ALA A 580 7.11 -2.50 -10.44
N SER A 581 8.38 -2.85 -10.17
CA SER A 581 9.35 -3.31 -11.18
C SER A 581 8.95 -4.59 -11.92
N TRP A 582 7.94 -5.34 -11.45
CA TRP A 582 7.47 -6.56 -12.12
C TRP A 582 6.39 -6.28 -13.17
N VAL A 583 5.82 -5.10 -13.18
CA VAL A 583 4.69 -4.70 -14.04
C VAL A 583 5.15 -3.77 -15.17
N GLN A 584 6.33 -3.18 -15.01
CA GLN A 584 6.97 -2.32 -16.01
C GLN A 584 7.34 -3.06 -17.29
#